data_f9e90206d56e6397c1a89d752ca2c7b4
#
_entry.id   f9e90206d56e6397c1a89d752ca2c7b4
#
_cell.length_a   1.000
_cell.length_b   1.000
_cell.length_c   1.000
_cell.angle_alpha   90.00
_cell.angle_beta   90.00
_cell.angle_gamma   90.00
#
_symmetry.space_group_name_H-M   'P 1'
#
loop_
_entity.id
_entity.type
_entity.pdbx_description
1 polymer ?
#
loop_
_entity_poly.entity_id
_entity_poly.type
_entity_poly.pdbx_seq_one_letter_code
_entity_poly.pdbx_strand_id
1 'polypeptide(L)'
;IEYHSDRIQKIARRFLRPDEIYTTTSDLLIAWCAKEAAYKLFSEEHLTYQEMKVNISENQLIDLKTTVTINFVPLIHSEYVIVMCWANK
;
A
#
# COMPACT_ATOMS: atom_id res chain seq x y z
N ILE A 1 -6.69 -8.78 -2.06
CA ILE A 1 -6.13 -9.46 -3.23
C ILE A 1 -6.35 -8.61 -4.49
N GLU A 2 -5.32 -8.45 -5.30
CA GLU A 2 -5.40 -7.74 -6.57
C GLU A 2 -4.71 -8.53 -7.67
N TYR A 3 -5.34 -8.57 -8.85
CA TYR A 3 -4.78 -9.26 -10.01
C TYR A 3 -3.89 -8.32 -10.82
N HIS A 4 -2.82 -8.88 -11.39
CA HIS A 4 -1.91 -8.12 -12.24
C HIS A 4 -2.66 -7.62 -13.49
N SER A 5 -2.58 -6.32 -13.74
CA SER A 5 -3.14 -5.69 -14.94
C SER A 5 -2.49 -4.33 -15.18
N ASP A 6 -2.57 -3.84 -16.42
CA ASP A 6 -2.05 -2.52 -16.76
C ASP A 6 -2.87 -1.39 -16.14
N ARG A 7 -4.04 -1.70 -15.61
CA ARG A 7 -4.92 -0.73 -14.98
C ARG A 7 -4.25 -0.02 -13.81
N ILE A 8 -3.42 -0.74 -13.03
CA ILE A 8 -2.74 -0.16 -11.86
C ILE A 8 -1.80 0.97 -12.27
N GLN A 9 -1.16 0.87 -13.44
CA GLN A 9 -0.29 1.93 -13.96
C GLN A 9 -1.07 3.21 -14.22
N LYS A 10 -2.32 3.09 -14.68
CA LYS A 10 -3.16 4.23 -15.03
C LYS A 10 -3.68 4.97 -13.81
N ILE A 11 -3.88 4.28 -12.69
CA ILE A 11 -4.43 4.88 -11.48
C ILE A 11 -3.37 5.20 -10.42
N ALA A 12 -2.09 4.94 -10.71
CA ALA A 12 -1.00 5.11 -9.74
C ALA A 12 -0.96 6.51 -9.12
N ARG A 13 -1.19 7.55 -9.92
CA ARG A 13 -1.17 8.93 -9.44
C ARG A 13 -2.24 9.22 -8.38
N ARG A 14 -3.30 8.40 -8.31
CA ARG A 14 -4.40 8.60 -7.37
C ARG A 14 -4.05 8.14 -5.97
N PHE A 15 -3.14 7.16 -5.84
CA PHE A 15 -2.81 6.61 -4.53
C PHE A 15 -1.35 6.78 -4.11
N LEU A 16 -0.44 7.06 -5.03
CA LEU A 16 0.97 7.29 -4.68
C LEU A 16 1.19 8.73 -4.22
N ARG A 17 2.06 8.88 -3.23
CA ARG A 17 2.61 10.17 -2.85
C ARG A 17 3.71 10.56 -3.85
N PRO A 18 4.03 11.87 -3.98
CA PRO A 18 5.12 12.30 -4.87
C PRO A 18 6.49 11.69 -4.51
N ASP A 19 6.68 11.30 -3.25
CA ASP A 19 7.94 10.68 -2.78
C ASP A 19 7.92 9.15 -2.86
N GLU A 20 6.83 8.56 -3.32
CA GLU A 20 6.74 7.12 -3.56
C GLU A 20 7.00 6.84 -5.05
N ILE A 21 8.23 6.41 -5.37
CA ILE A 21 8.69 6.24 -6.76
C ILE A 21 8.66 4.76 -7.13
N TYR A 22 7.46 4.22 -7.32
CA TYR A 22 7.26 2.84 -7.73
C TYR A 22 6.72 2.81 -9.16
N THR A 23 7.35 2.04 -10.04
CA THR A 23 7.03 2.02 -11.46
C THR A 23 6.65 0.65 -11.99
N THR A 24 7.09 -0.44 -11.33
CA THR A 24 6.72 -1.78 -11.77
C THR A 24 5.29 -2.12 -11.36
N THR A 25 4.63 -2.95 -12.15
CA THR A 25 3.25 -3.38 -11.83
C THR A 25 3.20 -4.07 -10.47
N SER A 26 4.17 -4.93 -10.16
CA SER A 26 4.21 -5.63 -8.86
C SER A 26 4.33 -4.65 -7.69
N ASP A 27 5.24 -3.68 -7.78
CA ASP A 27 5.41 -2.68 -6.72
C ASP A 27 4.17 -1.81 -6.55
N LEU A 28 3.56 -1.40 -7.65
CA LEU A 28 2.33 -0.61 -7.61
C LEU A 28 1.18 -1.38 -6.96
N LEU A 29 1.06 -2.68 -7.27
CA LEU A 29 0.05 -3.52 -6.66
C LEU A 29 0.30 -3.72 -5.16
N ILE A 30 1.54 -3.91 -4.76
CA ILE A 30 1.90 -4.02 -3.34
C ILE A 30 1.53 -2.73 -2.61
N ALA A 31 1.90 -1.58 -3.15
CA ALA A 31 1.58 -0.29 -2.56
C ALA A 31 0.07 -0.08 -2.46
N TRP A 32 -0.67 -0.38 -3.52
CA TRP A 32 -2.12 -0.27 -3.55
C TRP A 32 -2.77 -1.15 -2.48
N CYS A 33 -2.40 -2.44 -2.46
CA CYS A 33 -2.97 -3.39 -1.50
C CYS A 33 -2.64 -3.02 -0.06
N ALA A 34 -1.40 -2.56 0.19
CA ALA A 34 -0.99 -2.13 1.53
C ALA A 34 -1.82 -0.93 2.00
N LYS A 35 -2.02 0.07 1.13
CA LYS A 35 -2.83 1.25 1.46
C LYS A 35 -4.30 0.92 1.68
N GLU A 36 -4.87 0.03 0.86
CA GLU A 36 -6.24 -0.41 1.03
C GLU A 36 -6.42 -1.18 2.35
N ALA A 37 -5.49 -2.07 2.68
CA ALA A 37 -5.54 -2.82 3.93
C ALA A 37 -5.39 -1.88 5.14
N ALA A 38 -4.48 -0.92 5.06
CA ALA A 38 -4.29 0.06 6.13
C ALA A 38 -5.51 0.97 6.29
N TYR A 39 -6.12 1.37 5.18
CA TYR A 39 -7.33 2.16 5.21
C TYR A 39 -8.46 1.46 5.99
N LYS A 40 -8.61 0.15 5.75
CA LYS A 40 -9.60 -0.65 6.47
C LYS A 40 -9.25 -0.82 7.95
N LEU A 41 -7.95 -0.99 8.25
CA LEU A 41 -7.47 -1.16 9.62
C LEU A 41 -7.69 0.11 10.45
N PHE A 42 -7.55 1.28 9.84
CA PHE A 42 -7.73 2.58 10.49
C PHE A 42 -8.97 3.31 9.97
N SER A 43 -10.05 2.59 9.73
CA SER A 43 -11.25 3.17 9.12
C SER A 43 -11.82 4.36 9.88
N GLU A 44 -11.65 4.43 11.20
CA GLU A 44 -12.16 5.54 12.02
C GLU A 44 -11.36 6.84 11.84
N GLU A 45 -10.13 6.75 11.34
CA GLU A 45 -9.26 7.92 11.15
C GLU A 45 -9.48 8.63 9.81
N HIS A 46 -10.21 7.99 8.90
CA HIS A 46 -10.51 8.54 7.57
C HIS A 46 -9.26 8.98 6.81
N LEU A 47 -8.22 8.13 6.82
CA LEU A 47 -6.96 8.44 6.15
C LEU A 47 -7.15 8.54 4.64
N THR A 48 -6.45 9.50 4.03
CA THR A 48 -6.34 9.56 2.57
C THR A 48 -5.11 8.75 2.13
N TYR A 49 -5.05 8.40 0.85
CA TYR A 49 -3.88 7.69 0.31
C TYR A 49 -2.60 8.50 0.47
N GLN A 50 -2.70 9.83 0.44
CA GLN A 50 -1.54 10.72 0.57
C GLN A 50 -1.03 10.81 2.01
N GLU A 51 -1.81 10.39 2.98
CA GLU A 51 -1.42 10.34 4.39
C GLU A 51 -0.76 9.02 4.77
N MET A 52 -0.63 8.08 3.82
CA MET A 52 0.00 6.79 4.02
C MET A 52 1.19 6.65 3.08
N LYS A 53 2.36 6.32 3.62
CA LYS A 53 3.57 6.12 2.83
C LYS A 53 4.01 4.67 2.94
N VAL A 54 4.16 4.00 1.80
CA VAL A 54 4.59 2.61 1.72
C VAL A 54 6.09 2.55 1.46
N ASN A 55 6.80 1.76 2.27
CA ASN A 55 8.19 1.40 2.03
C ASN A 55 8.25 -0.10 1.73
N ILE A 56 8.33 -0.45 0.44
CA ILE A 56 8.30 -1.84 -0.01
C ILE A 56 9.55 -2.59 0.44
N SER A 57 10.72 -1.95 0.41
CA SER A 57 11.96 -2.61 0.78
C SER A 57 12.00 -3.07 2.24
N GLU A 58 11.25 -2.40 3.11
CA GLU A 58 11.16 -2.76 4.52
C GLU A 58 9.84 -3.39 4.91
N ASN A 59 8.92 -3.55 3.95
CA ASN A 59 7.57 -4.09 4.17
C ASN A 59 6.82 -3.34 5.26
N GLN A 60 6.89 -2.02 5.21
CA GLN A 60 6.25 -1.14 6.19
C GLN A 60 5.43 -0.05 5.50
N LEU A 61 4.34 0.33 6.14
CA LEU A 61 3.53 1.48 5.76
C LEU A 61 3.47 2.42 6.97
N ILE A 62 3.70 3.70 6.74
CA ILE A 62 3.66 4.71 7.79
C ILE A 62 2.39 5.54 7.63
N ASP A 63 1.61 5.61 8.70
CA ASP A 63 0.50 6.54 8.83
C ASP A 63 1.11 7.90 9.23
N LEU A 64 1.18 8.82 8.28
CA LEU A 64 1.81 10.12 8.50
C LEU A 64 0.97 11.05 9.39
N LYS A 65 -0.30 10.76 9.56
CA LYS A 65 -1.18 11.55 10.41
C LYS A 65 -0.94 11.27 11.90
N THR A 66 -0.72 9.99 12.24
CA THR A 66 -0.53 9.56 13.63
C THR A 66 0.90 9.08 13.91
N THR A 67 1.75 8.97 12.89
CA THR A 67 3.12 8.43 12.93
C THR A 67 3.20 6.95 13.33
N VAL A 68 2.11 6.22 13.22
CA VAL A 68 2.08 4.78 13.48
C VAL A 68 2.67 4.03 12.29
N THR A 69 3.56 3.07 12.55
CA THR A 69 4.12 2.19 11.53
C THR A 69 3.35 0.89 11.50
N ILE A 70 2.95 0.49 10.30
CA ILE A 70 2.25 -0.77 10.06
C ILE A 70 3.19 -1.69 9.30
N ASN A 71 3.32 -2.93 9.78
CA ASN A 71 4.08 -3.94 9.06
C ASN A 71 3.13 -4.68 8.12
N PHE A 72 3.64 -5.08 6.95
CA PHE A 72 2.86 -5.90 6.04
C PHE A 72 3.74 -6.96 5.39
N VAL A 73 3.10 -8.01 4.88
CA VAL A 73 3.76 -9.08 4.13
C VAL A 73 3.05 -9.21 2.79
N PRO A 74 3.75 -8.96 1.68
CA PRO A 74 3.17 -9.19 0.36
C PRO A 74 3.34 -10.67 -0.03
N LEU A 75 2.27 -11.28 -0.53
CA LEU A 75 2.30 -12.61 -1.11
C LEU A 75 2.09 -12.42 -2.61
N ILE A 76 3.15 -12.64 -3.38
CA ILE A 76 3.15 -12.39 -4.82
C ILE A 76 2.93 -13.69 -5.57
N HIS A 77 1.88 -13.73 -6.38
CA HIS A 77 1.57 -14.81 -7.31
C HIS A 77 1.73 -14.28 -8.74
N SER A 78 1.89 -15.18 -9.71
CA SER A 78 2.04 -14.79 -11.11
C SER A 78 0.84 -13.98 -11.65
N GLU A 79 -0.34 -14.18 -11.08
CA GLU A 79 -1.58 -13.51 -11.54
C GLU A 79 -2.11 -12.46 -10.58
N TYR A 80 -1.68 -12.48 -9.30
CA TYR A 80 -2.25 -11.59 -8.29
C TYR A 80 -1.26 -11.31 -7.16
N VAL A 81 -1.58 -10.28 -6.34
CA VAL A 81 -0.84 -9.95 -5.12
C VAL A 81 -1.83 -9.91 -3.96
N ILE A 82 -1.44 -10.52 -2.84
CA ILE A 82 -2.16 -10.43 -1.57
C ILE A 82 -1.24 -9.73 -0.58
N VAL A 83 -1.77 -8.76 0.17
CA VAL A 83 -1.03 -8.10 1.24
C VAL A 83 -1.75 -8.32 2.56
N MET A 84 -1.01 -8.82 3.54
CA MET A 84 -1.46 -8.93 4.93
C MET A 84 -0.75 -7.87 5.75
N CYS A 85 -1.49 -7.12 6.55
CA CYS A 85 -0.89 -6.07 7.37
C CYS A 85 -1.35 -6.17 8.83
N TRP A 86 -0.50 -5.63 9.72
CA TRP A 86 -0.80 -5.54 11.14
C TRP A 86 -0.09 -4.33 11.73
N ALA A 87 -0.66 -3.78 12.79
CA ALA A 87 -0.07 -2.66 13.49
C ALA A 87 0.73 -3.16 14.70
N ASN A 88 1.94 -2.61 14.87
CA ASN A 88 2.70 -2.79 16.11
C ASN A 88 2.24 -1.71 17.10
N LYS A 89 1.79 -2.17 18.23
CA LYS A 89 1.43 -1.27 19.34
C LYS A 89 2.51 -1.25 20.38
#